data_12997019f42af5f865ed07948e02aac8
#
_entry.id   12997019f42af5f865ed07948e02aac8
#
_cell.length_a   1.000
_cell.length_b   1.000
_cell.length_c   1.000
_cell.angle_alpha   90.00
_cell.angle_beta   90.00
_cell.angle_gamma   90.00
#
_symmetry.space_group_name_H-M   'P 1'
#
loop_
_entity.id
_entity.type
_entity.pdbx_description
1 polymer ?
#
loop_
_entity_poly.entity_id
_entity_poly.type
_entity_poly.pdbx_seq_one_letter_code
_entity_poly.pdbx_strand_id
1 'polypeptide(L)'
;MKKLLFLLFAVFFTVTAIAQNIPPTGNWVGTWSTAPQLVEPNNMPPSPGLTNNTLRQIVRVSIGGELLRFRFSNIFSEQPVTMKSVYIAIPREESAVDAVTQKQLTFRGNSNIVMQPGEEVISDPVSFSLAPGSILAITILFGETSATVTGHPGSRTTSYILAGDHVTSVDFAGAIKTDHWYIINGIDVEATPESAAIVAIGNSITDGRGSGTNKQNRWTDILSERLLNNAATSNYGVLNMGIGGNCVVRGGLGPTALNRFDRDVLSQHGVRWLLILEGINDIGGTRTEEAAAQIANELIDAYSLMIDKAHAKGIKVYGCTILPFAGSFYDSPFRQEARDKINSWIRNSGKFDAVIDFDQVMRSIDDSKTMQADLHDGDLLHPNELGYKKMGEAIDLDLFKND
;
A
#
# COMPACT_ATOMS: atom_id res chain seq x y z
N MET A 1 66.10 57.31 17.07
CA MET A 1 64.84 57.17 16.34
C MET A 1 64.54 55.65 16.17
N LYS A 2 63.69 55.05 17.03
CA LYS A 2 63.33 53.64 16.97
C LYS A 2 61.97 53.54 16.25
N LYS A 3 61.91 52.86 15.09
CA LYS A 3 60.67 52.56 14.40
C LYS A 3 60.05 51.34 14.99
N LEU A 4 58.84 51.49 15.52
CA LEU A 4 57.99 50.42 16.08
C LEU A 4 57.17 49.86 14.92
N LEU A 5 57.35 48.58 14.61
CA LEU A 5 56.60 47.86 13.57
C LEU A 5 55.40 47.15 14.26
N PHE A 6 54.18 47.61 13.98
CA PHE A 6 52.95 46.89 14.41
C PHE A 6 52.57 45.81 13.41
N LEU A 7 52.64 44.57 13.87
CA LEU A 7 52.11 43.42 13.13
C LEU A 7 50.62 43.26 13.51
N LEU A 8 49.71 43.50 12.54
CA LEU A 8 48.29 43.13 12.70
C LEU A 8 48.13 41.64 12.38
N PHE A 9 47.76 40.86 13.41
CA PHE A 9 47.29 39.47 13.23
C PHE A 9 45.78 39.51 12.89
N ALA A 10 45.42 39.22 11.65
CA ALA A 10 44.01 38.98 11.28
C ALA A 10 43.63 37.52 11.66
N VAL A 11 42.81 37.35 12.66
CA VAL A 11 42.23 36.03 13.03
C VAL A 11 41.02 35.82 12.15
N PHE A 12 41.14 34.92 11.19
CA PHE A 12 39.99 34.42 10.42
C PHE A 12 39.22 33.40 11.26
N PHE A 13 38.06 33.78 11.77
CA PHE A 13 37.08 32.82 12.31
C PHE A 13 36.35 32.17 11.12
N THR A 14 36.69 30.93 10.82
CA THR A 14 35.88 30.09 9.93
C THR A 14 34.67 29.58 10.77
N VAL A 15 33.50 30.16 10.54
CA VAL A 15 32.25 29.63 11.04
C VAL A 15 31.88 28.42 10.17
N THR A 16 32.19 27.23 10.64
CA THR A 16 31.62 25.99 10.09
C THR A 16 30.17 25.95 10.49
N ALA A 17 29.26 26.25 9.55
CA ALA A 17 27.84 25.98 9.71
C ALA A 17 27.66 24.45 9.75
N ILE A 18 27.48 23.90 10.95
CA ILE A 18 26.98 22.54 11.13
C ILE A 18 25.52 22.60 10.72
N ALA A 19 25.19 22.10 9.55
CA ALA A 19 23.83 21.84 9.16
C ALA A 19 23.26 20.84 10.20
N GLN A 20 22.52 21.33 11.18
CA GLN A 20 21.73 20.49 12.04
C GLN A 20 20.69 19.83 11.15
N ASN A 21 20.77 18.50 10.99
CA ASN A 21 19.67 17.69 10.53
C ASN A 21 18.54 17.77 11.56
N ILE A 22 17.72 18.82 11.47
CA ILE A 22 16.45 18.90 12.17
C ILE A 22 15.58 17.86 11.48
N PRO A 23 15.15 16.78 12.14
CA PRO A 23 14.17 15.87 11.52
C PRO A 23 12.95 16.73 11.15
N PRO A 24 12.34 16.53 9.99
CA PRO A 24 11.19 17.31 9.59
C PRO A 24 10.10 17.19 10.67
N THR A 25 9.76 18.31 11.28
CA THR A 25 8.78 18.42 12.37
C THR A 25 7.33 18.34 11.88
N GLY A 26 7.13 17.99 10.59
CA GLY A 26 5.83 17.91 9.96
C GLY A 26 5.02 16.68 10.38
N ASN A 27 3.70 16.84 10.45
CA ASN A 27 2.75 15.71 10.60
C ASN A 27 2.69 14.93 9.28
N TRP A 28 3.47 13.84 9.18
CA TRP A 28 3.48 12.98 8.00
C TRP A 28 2.33 11.99 8.04
N VAL A 29 1.54 11.95 6.97
CA VAL A 29 0.41 11.03 6.82
C VAL A 29 0.56 10.27 5.51
N GLY A 30 0.38 8.95 5.55
CA GLY A 30 0.38 8.12 4.36
C GLY A 30 -0.79 8.48 3.45
N THR A 31 -0.51 8.69 2.16
CA THR A 31 -1.53 8.99 1.14
C THR A 31 -1.70 7.86 0.13
N TRP A 32 -0.68 7.05 -0.05
CA TRP A 32 -0.70 5.84 -0.88
C TRP A 32 0.29 4.82 -0.33
N SER A 33 -0.08 3.56 -0.41
CA SER A 33 0.85 2.46 -0.11
C SER A 33 0.47 1.18 -0.82
N THR A 34 1.42 0.27 -0.87
CA THR A 34 1.21 -1.12 -1.28
C THR A 34 2.08 -2.04 -0.42
N ALA A 35 1.59 -3.25 -0.16
CA ALA A 35 2.33 -4.23 0.64
C ALA A 35 3.43 -4.89 -0.22
N PRO A 36 4.72 -4.74 0.12
CA PRO A 36 5.78 -5.39 -0.63
C PRO A 36 5.84 -6.90 -0.32
N GLN A 37 6.15 -7.67 -1.36
CA GLN A 37 6.41 -9.10 -1.30
C GLN A 37 7.57 -9.48 -2.23
N LEU A 38 8.09 -10.71 -2.09
CA LEU A 38 8.93 -11.30 -3.13
C LEU A 38 8.05 -11.55 -4.36
N VAL A 39 8.49 -11.01 -5.51
CA VAL A 39 7.77 -11.20 -6.77
C VAL A 39 7.94 -12.64 -7.25
N GLU A 40 6.83 -13.30 -7.56
CA GLU A 40 6.82 -14.66 -8.07
C GLU A 40 7.41 -14.71 -9.51
N PRO A 41 7.97 -15.83 -9.94
CA PRO A 41 8.63 -15.98 -11.25
C PRO A 41 7.79 -15.48 -12.43
N ASN A 42 6.47 -15.73 -12.42
CA ASN A 42 5.57 -15.33 -13.51
C ASN A 42 5.21 -13.84 -13.52
N ASN A 43 5.52 -13.13 -12.44
CA ASN A 43 5.23 -11.71 -12.26
C ASN A 43 6.50 -10.84 -12.29
N MET A 44 7.66 -11.46 -12.61
CA MET A 44 8.93 -10.75 -12.74
C MET A 44 8.86 -9.68 -13.84
N PRO A 45 9.65 -8.58 -13.72
CA PRO A 45 9.71 -7.57 -14.75
C PRO A 45 9.98 -8.20 -16.12
N PRO A 46 9.10 -7.99 -17.12
CA PRO A 46 9.30 -8.55 -18.46
C PRO A 46 10.55 -7.95 -19.12
N SER A 47 11.11 -8.68 -20.12
CA SER A 47 12.23 -8.14 -20.91
C SER A 47 11.90 -6.74 -21.44
N PRO A 48 12.82 -5.74 -21.29
CA PRO A 48 14.23 -5.87 -21.01
C PRO A 48 14.61 -5.96 -19.51
N GLY A 49 13.65 -6.05 -18.59
CA GLY A 49 13.91 -6.07 -17.14
C GLY A 49 14.23 -4.69 -16.59
N LEU A 50 14.67 -4.65 -15.32
CA LEU A 50 14.95 -3.37 -14.64
C LEU A 50 16.41 -2.91 -14.76
N THR A 51 17.40 -3.83 -14.80
CA THR A 51 18.82 -3.50 -14.80
C THR A 51 19.20 -2.57 -15.95
N ASN A 52 19.72 -1.38 -15.63
CA ASN A 52 20.09 -0.31 -16.55
C ASN A 52 18.96 0.20 -17.47
N ASN A 53 17.70 0.02 -17.03
CA ASN A 53 16.51 0.43 -17.74
C ASN A 53 15.66 1.40 -16.91
N THR A 54 14.66 1.98 -17.55
CA THR A 54 13.76 2.93 -16.91
C THR A 54 12.38 2.32 -16.73
N LEU A 55 11.85 2.41 -15.50
CA LEU A 55 10.49 2.00 -15.12
C LEU A 55 9.67 3.25 -14.78
N ARG A 56 8.48 3.37 -15.37
CA ARG A 56 7.46 4.36 -14.96
C ARG A 56 6.26 3.63 -14.39
N GLN A 57 5.88 4.00 -13.17
CA GLN A 57 4.76 3.42 -12.43
C GLN A 57 3.72 4.50 -12.13
N ILE A 58 2.46 4.12 -12.20
CA ILE A 58 1.34 5.02 -11.96
C ILE A 58 0.64 4.63 -10.66
N VAL A 59 0.31 5.61 -9.83
CA VAL A 59 -0.42 5.41 -8.57
C VAL A 59 -1.50 6.48 -8.41
N ARG A 60 -2.58 6.18 -7.68
CA ARG A 60 -3.59 7.16 -7.27
C ARG A 60 -3.46 7.41 -5.78
N VAL A 61 -3.25 8.67 -5.40
CA VAL A 61 -3.18 9.07 -3.99
C VAL A 61 -4.57 9.32 -3.41
N SER A 62 -4.72 9.19 -2.11
CA SER A 62 -5.95 9.51 -1.39
C SER A 62 -6.01 11.00 -1.04
N ILE A 63 -5.19 11.48 -0.12
CA ILE A 63 -5.13 12.91 0.25
C ILE A 63 -4.01 13.61 -0.51
N GLY A 64 -4.09 14.93 -0.64
CA GLY A 64 -3.06 15.76 -1.26
C GLY A 64 -2.17 16.46 -0.24
N GLY A 65 -1.23 17.26 -0.75
CA GLY A 65 -0.30 18.06 0.03
C GLY A 65 0.70 18.81 -0.84
N GLU A 66 1.50 19.68 -0.20
CA GLU A 66 2.52 20.50 -0.87
C GLU A 66 3.95 19.95 -0.68
N LEU A 67 4.14 19.06 0.29
CA LEU A 67 5.42 18.42 0.58
C LEU A 67 5.21 16.92 0.68
N LEU A 68 5.96 16.18 -0.12
CA LEU A 68 5.83 14.72 -0.27
C LEU A 68 7.15 14.03 0.07
N ARG A 69 7.07 12.76 0.48
CA ARG A 69 8.22 11.84 0.52
C ARG A 69 7.80 10.45 0.06
N PHE A 70 8.74 9.71 -0.50
CA PHE A 70 8.50 8.44 -1.17
C PHE A 70 9.29 7.32 -0.49
N ARG A 71 8.66 6.17 -0.32
CA ARG A 71 9.30 4.97 0.25
C ARG A 71 9.55 3.94 -0.82
N PHE A 72 10.77 3.39 -0.81
CA PHE A 72 11.23 2.34 -1.72
C PHE A 72 11.78 1.18 -0.92
N SER A 73 11.61 -0.04 -1.42
CA SER A 73 11.88 -1.26 -0.66
C SER A 73 12.68 -2.28 -1.47
N ASN A 74 13.72 -2.82 -0.85
CA ASN A 74 14.53 -3.94 -1.33
C ASN A 74 14.54 -5.10 -0.33
N ILE A 75 13.47 -5.24 0.47
CA ILE A 75 13.44 -6.16 1.62
C ILE A 75 13.41 -7.64 1.24
N PHE A 76 13.00 -7.97 0.02
CA PHE A 76 12.91 -9.36 -0.45
C PHE A 76 13.92 -9.72 -1.53
N SER A 77 14.71 -8.76 -2.00
CA SER A 77 15.74 -9.03 -3.01
C SER A 77 17.02 -9.53 -2.35
N GLU A 78 17.78 -10.35 -3.05
CA GLU A 78 19.03 -10.97 -2.55
C GLU A 78 20.28 -10.17 -2.89
N GLN A 79 20.16 -9.18 -3.78
CA GLN A 79 21.26 -8.33 -4.23
C GLN A 79 20.90 -6.85 -4.03
N PRO A 80 21.91 -5.98 -3.94
CA PRO A 80 21.66 -4.53 -3.92
C PRO A 80 20.90 -4.05 -5.15
N VAL A 81 20.04 -3.05 -4.96
CA VAL A 81 19.32 -2.35 -6.02
C VAL A 81 19.79 -0.90 -6.07
N THR A 82 20.30 -0.49 -7.24
CA THR A 82 20.72 0.88 -7.50
C THR A 82 19.60 1.64 -8.22
N MET A 83 19.11 2.72 -7.61
CA MET A 83 18.32 3.74 -8.31
C MET A 83 19.26 4.89 -8.66
N LYS A 84 19.59 5.06 -9.96
CA LYS A 84 20.47 6.13 -10.46
C LYS A 84 19.79 7.49 -10.41
N SER A 85 18.47 7.51 -10.63
CA SER A 85 17.66 8.71 -10.58
C SER A 85 16.20 8.35 -10.46
N VAL A 86 15.43 9.18 -9.74
CA VAL A 86 13.98 9.04 -9.59
C VAL A 86 13.31 10.37 -9.85
N TYR A 87 12.27 10.37 -10.68
CA TYR A 87 11.45 11.54 -10.97
C TYR A 87 9.98 11.25 -10.68
N ILE A 88 9.26 12.29 -10.29
CA ILE A 88 7.81 12.30 -10.18
C ILE A 88 7.22 13.32 -11.12
N ALA A 89 6.00 13.09 -11.60
CA ALA A 89 5.27 14.03 -12.45
C ALA A 89 3.77 13.75 -12.42
N ILE A 90 2.96 14.72 -12.80
CA ILE A 90 1.54 14.50 -13.09
C ILE A 90 1.44 13.74 -14.43
N PRO A 91 0.83 12.55 -14.46
CA PRO A 91 0.62 11.82 -15.70
C PRO A 91 -0.46 12.50 -16.56
N ARG A 92 -0.38 12.29 -17.86
CA ARG A 92 -1.40 12.60 -18.86
C ARG A 92 -2.06 11.30 -19.31
N GLU A 93 -2.05 11.03 -20.60
CA GLU A 93 -2.58 9.79 -21.15
C GLU A 93 -1.51 8.68 -21.11
N GLU A 94 -1.91 7.47 -20.77
CA GLU A 94 -1.07 6.26 -20.71
C GLU A 94 0.25 6.48 -19.96
N SER A 95 1.38 6.41 -20.68
CA SER A 95 2.73 6.58 -20.11
C SER A 95 3.22 8.04 -20.12
N ALA A 96 2.48 8.96 -20.77
CA ALA A 96 2.90 10.35 -20.90
C ALA A 96 2.75 11.12 -19.58
N VAL A 97 3.63 12.11 -19.40
CA VAL A 97 3.63 12.99 -18.23
C VAL A 97 3.66 14.46 -18.65
N ASP A 98 3.20 15.33 -17.78
CA ASP A 98 3.36 16.75 -17.93
C ASP A 98 4.81 17.16 -17.60
N ALA A 99 5.58 17.54 -18.62
CA ALA A 99 6.99 17.87 -18.49
C ALA A 99 7.27 19.01 -17.48
N VAL A 100 6.35 19.98 -17.36
CA VAL A 100 6.56 21.12 -16.44
C VAL A 100 6.40 20.74 -14.97
N THR A 101 5.77 19.60 -14.69
CA THR A 101 5.56 19.08 -13.33
C THR A 101 6.68 18.14 -12.87
N GLN A 102 7.64 17.78 -13.74
CA GLN A 102 8.71 16.85 -13.38
C GLN A 102 9.56 17.38 -12.23
N LYS A 103 9.73 16.56 -11.20
CA LYS A 103 10.60 16.83 -10.04
C LYS A 103 11.47 15.62 -9.76
N GLN A 104 12.76 15.87 -9.58
CA GLN A 104 13.71 14.85 -9.15
C GLN A 104 13.61 14.64 -7.64
N LEU A 105 13.62 13.39 -7.22
CA LEU A 105 13.77 13.00 -5.82
C LEU A 105 15.26 12.95 -5.45
N THR A 106 15.53 13.23 -4.18
CA THR A 106 16.86 13.04 -3.60
C THR A 106 16.80 12.14 -2.37
N PHE A 107 17.95 11.60 -2.00
CA PHE A 107 18.14 10.72 -0.87
C PHE A 107 19.36 11.21 -0.09
N ARG A 108 19.14 11.86 1.06
CA ARG A 108 20.20 12.53 1.85
C ARG A 108 21.01 13.52 0.98
N GLY A 109 20.30 14.28 0.13
CA GLY A 109 20.85 15.26 -0.78
C GLY A 109 21.45 14.71 -2.08
N ASN A 110 21.46 13.37 -2.29
CA ASN A 110 21.98 12.75 -3.52
C ASN A 110 20.84 12.34 -4.43
N SER A 111 21.04 12.43 -5.74
CA SER A 111 20.06 12.01 -6.75
C SER A 111 20.00 10.49 -6.96
N ASN A 112 20.92 9.75 -6.39
CA ASN A 112 21.00 8.30 -6.51
C ASN A 112 21.06 7.65 -5.13
N ILE A 113 20.72 6.35 -5.08
CA ILE A 113 20.85 5.53 -3.88
C ILE A 113 21.06 4.07 -4.24
N VAL A 114 21.79 3.35 -3.39
CA VAL A 114 21.92 1.90 -3.43
C VAL A 114 21.22 1.35 -2.19
N MET A 115 20.17 0.56 -2.39
CA MET A 115 19.48 -0.17 -1.32
C MET A 115 20.10 -1.56 -1.17
N GLN A 116 20.57 -1.90 0.03
CA GLN A 116 21.06 -3.24 0.33
C GLN A 116 19.90 -4.26 0.44
N PRO A 117 20.16 -5.57 0.34
CA PRO A 117 19.16 -6.59 0.68
C PRO A 117 18.57 -6.35 2.07
N GLY A 118 17.23 -6.41 2.19
CA GLY A 118 16.53 -6.17 3.45
C GLY A 118 16.32 -4.69 3.82
N GLU A 119 16.74 -3.75 2.97
CA GLU A 119 16.66 -2.31 3.24
C GLU A 119 15.40 -1.66 2.63
N GLU A 120 14.84 -0.71 3.36
CA GLU A 120 13.88 0.27 2.87
C GLU A 120 14.49 1.67 2.99
N VAL A 121 14.18 2.54 2.03
CA VAL A 121 14.65 3.93 2.02
C VAL A 121 13.50 4.90 1.83
N ILE A 122 13.66 6.09 2.42
CA ILE A 122 12.72 7.20 2.26
C ILE A 122 13.46 8.33 1.55
N SER A 123 12.83 8.94 0.54
CA SER A 123 13.38 10.12 -0.13
C SER A 123 13.42 11.32 0.83
N ASP A 124 14.25 12.29 0.50
CA ASP A 124 14.13 13.62 1.09
C ASP A 124 12.74 14.20 0.75
N PRO A 125 12.20 15.10 1.58
CA PRO A 125 10.96 15.81 1.25
C PRO A 125 11.11 16.62 -0.04
N VAL A 126 10.11 16.52 -0.92
CA VAL A 126 10.06 17.25 -2.19
C VAL A 126 8.84 18.15 -2.24
N SER A 127 9.05 19.44 -2.57
CA SER A 127 7.94 20.37 -2.81
C SER A 127 7.26 20.03 -4.12
N PHE A 128 5.99 19.59 -4.01
CA PHE A 128 5.16 19.17 -5.14
C PHE A 128 3.70 19.34 -4.79
N SER A 129 3.00 20.24 -5.48
CA SER A 129 1.56 20.45 -5.25
C SER A 129 0.78 19.26 -5.80
N LEU A 130 0.26 18.44 -4.90
CA LEU A 130 -0.48 17.22 -5.22
C LEU A 130 -1.94 17.36 -4.75
N ALA A 131 -2.87 17.40 -5.71
CA ALA A 131 -4.28 17.46 -5.38
C ALA A 131 -4.78 16.13 -4.78
N PRO A 132 -5.75 16.15 -3.84
CA PRO A 132 -6.37 14.93 -3.32
C PRO A 132 -7.00 14.09 -4.43
N GLY A 133 -6.86 12.76 -4.34
CA GLY A 133 -7.42 11.82 -5.30
C GLY A 133 -6.73 11.82 -6.67
N SER A 134 -5.65 12.58 -6.86
CA SER A 134 -4.96 12.67 -8.14
C SER A 134 -4.09 11.46 -8.43
N ILE A 135 -3.69 11.33 -9.69
CA ILE A 135 -2.78 10.30 -10.17
C ILE A 135 -1.37 10.87 -10.24
N LEU A 136 -0.37 10.09 -9.88
CA LEU A 136 1.04 10.45 -9.90
C LEU A 136 1.85 9.39 -10.66
N ALA A 137 2.78 9.83 -11.50
CA ALA A 137 3.76 8.99 -12.16
C ALA A 137 5.09 9.04 -11.40
N ILE A 138 5.66 7.86 -11.12
CA ILE A 138 6.98 7.69 -10.53
C ILE A 138 7.87 7.01 -11.57
N THR A 139 8.94 7.67 -12.00
CA THR A 139 9.86 7.18 -13.01
C THR A 139 11.23 6.93 -12.38
N ILE A 140 11.72 5.70 -12.48
CA ILE A 140 12.99 5.24 -11.88
C ILE A 140 13.93 4.79 -12.98
N LEU A 141 15.11 5.38 -13.05
CA LEU A 141 16.24 4.84 -13.81
C LEU A 141 17.05 3.94 -12.87
N PHE A 142 17.09 2.66 -13.19
CA PHE A 142 17.89 1.71 -12.44
C PHE A 142 19.35 1.65 -12.90
N GLY A 143 20.23 1.25 -11.99
CA GLY A 143 21.54 0.68 -12.29
C GLY A 143 21.47 -0.84 -12.20
N GLU A 144 22.37 -1.43 -11.43
CA GLU A 144 22.30 -2.86 -11.11
C GLU A 144 21.08 -3.15 -10.23
N THR A 145 20.42 -4.28 -10.50
CA THR A 145 19.29 -4.80 -9.75
C THR A 145 19.46 -6.28 -9.43
N SER A 146 18.66 -6.79 -8.51
CA SER A 146 18.67 -8.20 -8.12
C SER A 146 17.95 -9.09 -9.15
N ALA A 147 18.35 -10.36 -9.21
CA ALA A 147 17.60 -11.40 -9.93
C ALA A 147 16.27 -11.73 -9.23
N THR A 148 16.20 -11.52 -7.90
CA THR A 148 14.97 -11.58 -7.10
C THR A 148 14.49 -10.14 -6.85
N VAL A 149 13.20 -9.88 -7.00
CA VAL A 149 12.67 -8.51 -6.96
C VAL A 149 11.65 -8.35 -5.84
N THR A 150 11.82 -7.26 -5.08
CA THR A 150 10.77 -6.76 -4.18
C THR A 150 9.73 -6.03 -5.01
N GLY A 151 8.45 -6.34 -4.85
CA GLY A 151 7.39 -5.68 -5.60
C GLY A 151 6.00 -6.00 -5.08
N HIS A 152 5.01 -5.65 -5.87
CA HIS A 152 3.60 -5.92 -5.61
C HIS A 152 2.89 -6.32 -6.92
N PRO A 153 2.71 -7.63 -7.17
CA PRO A 153 2.09 -8.12 -8.40
C PRO A 153 0.64 -7.71 -8.59
N GLY A 154 -0.09 -7.44 -7.51
CA GLY A 154 -1.52 -7.11 -7.53
C GLY A 154 -1.86 -5.65 -7.88
N SER A 155 -1.00 -4.90 -8.57
CA SER A 155 -1.17 -3.46 -8.76
C SER A 155 -2.48 -3.04 -9.44
N ARG A 156 -3.01 -3.86 -10.35
CA ARG A 156 -4.17 -3.50 -11.21
C ARG A 156 -3.97 -2.16 -11.91
N THR A 157 -2.72 -1.78 -12.12
CA THR A 157 -2.33 -0.51 -12.73
C THR A 157 -1.13 -0.76 -13.63
N THR A 158 -1.19 -0.24 -14.85
CA THR A 158 -0.14 -0.45 -15.85
C THR A 158 1.11 0.32 -15.49
N SER A 159 2.23 -0.38 -15.47
CA SER A 159 3.59 0.13 -15.40
C SER A 159 4.27 -0.02 -16.75
N TYR A 160 5.28 0.81 -17.02
CA TYR A 160 5.92 0.93 -18.32
C TYR A 160 7.43 0.77 -18.17
N ILE A 161 8.03 -0.17 -18.90
CA ILE A 161 9.48 -0.43 -18.90
C ILE A 161 10.05 -0.06 -20.27
N LEU A 162 11.07 0.82 -20.28
CA LEU A 162 11.75 1.24 -21.48
C LEU A 162 13.26 1.01 -21.34
N ALA A 163 13.88 0.44 -22.37
CA ALA A 163 15.30 0.11 -22.34
C ALA A 163 16.16 1.38 -22.34
N GLY A 164 17.16 1.43 -21.44
CA GLY A 164 18.08 2.55 -21.30
C GLY A 164 17.57 3.70 -20.44
N ASP A 165 18.22 4.87 -20.58
CA ASP A 165 17.91 6.08 -19.79
C ASP A 165 16.84 6.93 -20.46
N HIS A 166 15.65 6.89 -19.89
CA HIS A 166 14.49 7.67 -20.30
C HIS A 166 13.83 8.39 -19.11
N VAL A 167 14.56 8.58 -18.01
CA VAL A 167 13.99 9.06 -16.73
C VAL A 167 13.29 10.41 -16.85
N THR A 168 13.74 11.29 -17.77
CA THR A 168 13.11 12.59 -18.04
C THR A 168 12.27 12.61 -19.32
N SER A 169 12.12 11.48 -20.03
CA SER A 169 11.29 11.42 -21.24
C SER A 169 9.83 11.69 -20.90
N VAL A 170 9.18 12.53 -21.70
CA VAL A 170 7.76 12.89 -21.52
C VAL A 170 6.87 11.69 -21.79
N ASP A 171 7.19 10.92 -22.82
CA ASP A 171 6.44 9.74 -23.23
C ASP A 171 7.35 8.51 -23.30
N PHE A 172 6.77 7.33 -23.08
CA PHE A 172 7.43 6.03 -23.19
C PHE A 172 6.88 5.26 -24.39
N ALA A 173 6.86 5.89 -25.56
CA ALA A 173 6.46 5.23 -26.80
C ALA A 173 7.24 3.92 -27.00
N GLY A 174 6.53 2.82 -27.21
CA GLY A 174 7.11 1.48 -27.36
C GLY A 174 7.55 0.79 -26.08
N ALA A 175 7.22 1.34 -24.90
CA ALA A 175 7.50 0.66 -23.62
C ALA A 175 6.77 -0.68 -23.51
N ILE A 176 7.41 -1.62 -22.86
CA ILE A 176 6.79 -2.88 -22.44
C ILE A 176 5.87 -2.59 -21.24
N LYS A 177 4.63 -3.07 -21.32
CA LYS A 177 3.60 -2.88 -20.27
C LYS A 177 3.55 -4.09 -19.36
N THR A 178 3.31 -3.84 -18.07
CA THR A 178 3.04 -4.86 -17.05
C THR A 178 2.12 -4.27 -15.99
N ASP A 179 1.24 -5.08 -15.40
CA ASP A 179 0.29 -4.63 -14.38
C ASP A 179 0.80 -4.96 -12.97
N HIS A 180 2.06 -4.61 -12.70
CA HIS A 180 2.74 -4.83 -11.41
C HIS A 180 3.50 -3.58 -10.98
N TRP A 181 3.60 -3.36 -9.65
CA TRP A 181 4.51 -2.37 -9.07
C TRP A 181 5.78 -3.05 -8.58
N TYR A 182 6.92 -2.37 -8.74
CA TYR A 182 8.22 -2.86 -8.29
C TYR A 182 8.93 -1.78 -7.47
N ILE A 183 9.56 -2.18 -6.39
CA ILE A 183 10.43 -1.36 -5.54
C ILE A 183 9.70 -0.27 -4.75
N ILE A 184 8.74 0.44 -5.30
CA ILE A 184 7.98 1.47 -4.56
C ILE A 184 6.98 0.81 -3.60
N ASN A 185 6.84 1.36 -2.37
CA ASN A 185 5.89 0.84 -1.39
C ASN A 185 5.10 1.90 -0.59
N GLY A 186 5.37 3.20 -0.78
CA GLY A 186 4.56 4.20 -0.09
C GLY A 186 4.86 5.64 -0.49
N ILE A 187 3.87 6.50 -0.24
CA ILE A 187 3.95 7.95 -0.39
C ILE A 187 3.29 8.58 0.83
N ASP A 188 4.02 9.49 1.49
CA ASP A 188 3.49 10.29 2.58
C ASP A 188 3.41 11.75 2.15
N VAL A 189 2.45 12.47 2.70
CA VAL A 189 2.31 13.92 2.58
C VAL A 189 2.49 14.57 3.94
N GLU A 190 3.06 15.77 3.98
CA GLU A 190 2.96 16.63 5.13
C GLU A 190 1.53 17.21 5.17
N ALA A 191 0.84 16.98 6.28
CA ALA A 191 -0.58 17.28 6.43
C ALA A 191 -0.86 18.00 7.76
N THR A 192 -2.09 18.47 7.95
CA THR A 192 -2.50 19.12 9.20
C THR A 192 -2.54 18.12 10.37
N PRO A 193 -2.48 18.58 11.62
CA PRO A 193 -2.52 17.68 12.78
C PRO A 193 -3.79 16.81 12.89
N GLU A 194 -4.89 17.25 12.28
CA GLU A 194 -6.16 16.53 12.25
C GLU A 194 -6.17 15.41 11.21
N SER A 195 -5.25 15.46 10.26
CA SER A 195 -5.12 14.45 9.21
C SER A 195 -4.65 13.11 9.77
N ALA A 196 -5.14 12.03 9.19
CA ALA A 196 -4.82 10.68 9.59
C ALA A 196 -4.88 9.70 8.43
N ALA A 197 -4.41 8.47 8.65
CA ALA A 197 -4.50 7.38 7.69
C ALA A 197 -5.37 6.23 8.21
N ILE A 198 -6.06 5.58 7.28
CA ILE A 198 -6.78 4.33 7.43
C ILE A 198 -5.98 3.26 6.70
N VAL A 199 -5.54 2.21 7.38
CA VAL A 199 -4.89 1.07 6.76
C VAL A 199 -5.89 -0.05 6.56
N ALA A 200 -5.94 -0.64 5.37
CA ALA A 200 -6.69 -1.85 5.08
C ALA A 200 -5.72 -3.01 4.84
N ILE A 201 -5.59 -3.92 5.82
CA ILE A 201 -4.83 -5.16 5.65
C ILE A 201 -5.76 -6.25 5.15
N GLY A 202 -5.30 -7.04 4.15
CA GLY A 202 -6.16 -8.04 3.54
C GLY A 202 -5.46 -8.89 2.49
N ASN A 203 -6.24 -9.73 1.85
CA ASN A 203 -5.84 -10.64 0.79
C ASN A 203 -6.23 -10.09 -0.61
N SER A 204 -6.46 -11.00 -1.60
CA SER A 204 -6.82 -10.64 -2.99
C SER A 204 -8.07 -9.75 -3.08
N ILE A 205 -9.00 -9.84 -2.14
CA ILE A 205 -10.23 -9.02 -2.12
C ILE A 205 -9.88 -7.56 -1.75
N THR A 206 -8.93 -7.34 -0.85
CA THR A 206 -8.44 -6.00 -0.52
C THR A 206 -7.46 -5.48 -1.56
N ASP A 207 -6.59 -6.35 -2.07
CA ASP A 207 -5.68 -6.08 -3.18
C ASP A 207 -6.41 -5.69 -4.47
N GLY A 208 -7.62 -6.23 -4.70
CA GLY A 208 -8.55 -5.79 -5.74
C GLY A 208 -8.65 -6.74 -6.94
N ARG A 209 -8.48 -8.06 -6.76
CA ARG A 209 -8.74 -9.03 -7.83
C ARG A 209 -10.20 -8.93 -8.30
N GLY A 210 -10.42 -8.78 -9.61
CA GLY A 210 -11.75 -8.53 -10.22
C GLY A 210 -12.09 -7.04 -10.37
N SER A 211 -11.26 -6.11 -9.84
CA SER A 211 -11.36 -4.69 -10.17
C SER A 211 -10.79 -4.40 -11.56
N GLY A 212 -11.16 -3.26 -12.15
CA GLY A 212 -10.73 -2.89 -13.50
C GLY A 212 -9.29 -2.36 -13.54
N THR A 213 -8.46 -2.88 -14.44
CA THR A 213 -7.11 -2.36 -14.69
C THR A 213 -7.18 -0.86 -15.01
N ASN A 214 -6.35 -0.07 -14.34
CA ASN A 214 -6.27 1.40 -14.42
C ASN A 214 -7.53 2.17 -13.95
N LYS A 215 -8.57 1.50 -13.47
CA LYS A 215 -9.80 2.16 -13.03
C LYS A 215 -9.77 2.65 -11.59
N GLN A 216 -8.81 2.17 -10.79
CA GLN A 216 -8.70 2.53 -9.37
C GLN A 216 -10.05 2.42 -8.65
N ASN A 217 -10.68 1.25 -8.71
CA ASN A 217 -12.05 1.00 -8.24
C ASN A 217 -12.19 -0.21 -7.32
N ARG A 218 -11.13 -0.47 -6.52
CA ARG A 218 -11.19 -1.37 -5.36
C ARG A 218 -12.14 -0.80 -4.31
N TRP A 219 -12.63 -1.61 -3.38
CA TRP A 219 -13.42 -1.10 -2.28
C TRP A 219 -12.69 -0.02 -1.45
N THR A 220 -11.36 -0.10 -1.35
CA THR A 220 -10.52 0.91 -0.69
C THR A 220 -10.45 2.22 -1.47
N ASP A 221 -10.44 2.16 -2.80
CA ASP A 221 -10.48 3.35 -3.66
C ASP A 221 -11.84 4.05 -3.56
N ILE A 222 -12.94 3.28 -3.54
CA ILE A 222 -14.30 3.80 -3.34
C ILE A 222 -14.44 4.45 -1.94
N LEU A 223 -13.90 3.80 -0.89
CA LEU A 223 -13.85 4.40 0.45
C LEU A 223 -13.08 5.73 0.42
N SER A 224 -11.91 5.76 -0.20
CA SER A 224 -11.09 6.97 -0.32
C SER A 224 -11.84 8.11 -1.00
N GLU A 225 -12.53 7.83 -2.10
CA GLU A 225 -13.32 8.83 -2.82
C GLU A 225 -14.48 9.37 -1.97
N ARG A 226 -15.17 8.50 -1.23
CA ARG A 226 -16.26 8.90 -0.32
C ARG A 226 -15.74 9.75 0.84
N LEU A 227 -14.59 9.39 1.42
CA LEU A 227 -13.96 10.20 2.47
C LEU A 227 -13.58 11.59 1.97
N LEU A 228 -12.99 11.69 0.78
CA LEU A 228 -12.63 12.98 0.16
C LEU A 228 -13.85 13.87 -0.10
N ASN A 229 -15.00 13.27 -0.45
CA ASN A 229 -16.24 13.98 -0.72
C ASN A 229 -17.05 14.34 0.54
N ASN A 230 -16.56 14.01 1.73
CA ASN A 230 -17.19 14.33 3.02
C ASN A 230 -16.28 15.28 3.81
N ALA A 231 -16.79 16.50 4.10
CA ALA A 231 -16.02 17.56 4.76
C ALA A 231 -15.42 17.14 6.12
N ALA A 232 -16.05 16.21 6.84
CA ALA A 232 -15.55 15.74 8.14
C ALA A 232 -14.41 14.72 8.04
N THR A 233 -14.17 14.15 6.84
CA THR A 233 -13.20 13.05 6.65
C THR A 233 -12.25 13.28 5.45
N SER A 234 -12.36 14.43 4.77
CA SER A 234 -11.63 14.73 3.53
C SER A 234 -10.09 14.78 3.69
N ASN A 235 -9.61 14.80 4.91
CA ASN A 235 -8.20 14.80 5.28
C ASN A 235 -7.67 13.41 5.74
N TYR A 236 -8.43 12.33 5.45
CA TYR A 236 -8.01 10.97 5.83
C TYR A 236 -7.50 10.19 4.62
N GLY A 237 -6.23 9.76 4.72
CA GLY A 237 -5.59 8.89 3.73
C GLY A 237 -6.09 7.45 3.84
N VAL A 238 -6.11 6.72 2.72
CA VAL A 238 -6.44 5.30 2.67
C VAL A 238 -5.24 4.54 2.11
N LEU A 239 -4.74 3.56 2.87
CA LEU A 239 -3.57 2.76 2.56
C LEU A 239 -4.00 1.31 2.34
N ASN A 240 -3.87 0.82 1.11
CA ASN A 240 -4.21 -0.56 0.76
C ASN A 240 -2.99 -1.46 0.97
N MET A 241 -3.08 -2.35 1.96
CA MET A 241 -2.07 -3.35 2.30
C MET A 241 -2.57 -4.78 2.02
N GLY A 242 -3.40 -4.95 0.98
CA GLY A 242 -3.79 -6.25 0.46
C GLY A 242 -2.64 -6.95 -0.26
N ILE A 243 -2.60 -8.27 -0.20
CA ILE A 243 -1.71 -9.15 -0.99
C ILE A 243 -2.55 -10.29 -1.57
N GLY A 244 -2.53 -10.48 -2.89
CA GLY A 244 -3.22 -11.61 -3.52
C GLY A 244 -2.81 -12.95 -2.91
N GLY A 245 -3.76 -13.80 -2.54
CA GLY A 245 -3.48 -15.12 -1.96
C GLY A 245 -2.89 -15.11 -0.54
N ASN A 246 -2.90 -13.98 0.18
CA ASN A 246 -2.33 -13.86 1.52
C ASN A 246 -3.11 -14.66 2.57
N CYS A 247 -2.40 -15.24 3.52
CA CYS A 247 -2.92 -15.87 4.72
C CYS A 247 -2.53 -15.07 5.97
N VAL A 248 -3.30 -15.24 7.03
CA VAL A 248 -3.01 -14.61 8.33
C VAL A 248 -1.95 -15.37 9.10
N VAL A 249 -2.08 -16.70 9.18
CA VAL A 249 -1.31 -17.53 10.11
C VAL A 249 -0.14 -18.24 9.42
N ARG A 250 -0.39 -18.92 8.30
CA ARG A 250 0.63 -19.71 7.60
C ARG A 250 0.28 -19.96 6.13
N GLY A 251 1.32 -20.10 5.31
CA GLY A 251 1.17 -20.35 3.87
C GLY A 251 0.74 -19.10 3.10
N GLY A 252 0.11 -19.30 1.95
CA GLY A 252 -0.30 -18.21 1.06
C GLY A 252 0.84 -17.59 0.29
N LEU A 253 0.57 -16.46 -0.34
CA LEU A 253 1.54 -15.62 -1.04
C LEU A 253 2.02 -14.47 -0.15
N GLY A 254 3.25 -14.06 -0.34
CA GLY A 254 3.88 -13.05 0.49
C GLY A 254 4.06 -13.48 1.95
N PRO A 255 4.58 -12.59 2.83
CA PRO A 255 4.58 -12.83 4.27
C PRO A 255 3.16 -12.87 4.82
N THR A 256 2.90 -13.75 5.80
CA THR A 256 1.59 -13.80 6.46
C THR A 256 1.21 -12.45 7.07
N ALA A 257 -0.09 -12.17 7.20
CA ALA A 257 -0.56 -10.92 7.78
C ALA A 257 0.03 -10.67 9.17
N LEU A 258 0.17 -11.71 10.01
CA LEU A 258 0.86 -11.62 11.30
C LEU A 258 2.33 -11.20 11.17
N ASN A 259 3.06 -11.78 10.22
CA ASN A 259 4.51 -11.51 10.07
C ASN A 259 4.79 -10.13 9.48
N ARG A 260 3.87 -9.60 8.64
CA ARG A 260 4.00 -8.28 8.02
C ARG A 260 3.29 -7.15 8.78
N PHE A 261 2.59 -7.47 9.86
CA PHE A 261 1.73 -6.55 10.59
C PHE A 261 2.47 -5.29 11.06
N ASP A 262 3.63 -5.45 11.68
CA ASP A 262 4.42 -4.33 12.19
C ASP A 262 4.90 -3.42 11.05
N ARG A 263 5.35 -3.99 9.93
CA ARG A 263 5.80 -3.26 8.75
C ARG A 263 4.65 -2.59 8.01
N ASP A 264 3.57 -3.35 7.73
CA ASP A 264 2.52 -2.91 6.81
C ASP A 264 1.41 -2.09 7.50
N VAL A 265 1.33 -2.16 8.83
CA VAL A 265 0.32 -1.44 9.61
C VAL A 265 0.97 -0.46 10.59
N LEU A 266 1.74 -0.98 11.56
CA LEU A 266 2.19 -0.17 12.71
C LEU A 266 3.28 0.84 12.37
N SER A 267 4.03 0.65 11.26
CA SER A 267 5.05 1.57 10.79
C SER A 267 4.54 2.59 9.76
N GLN A 268 3.26 2.52 9.36
CA GLN A 268 2.68 3.50 8.46
C GLN A 268 2.46 4.83 9.18
N HIS A 269 2.57 5.94 8.45
CA HIS A 269 2.53 7.28 9.06
C HIS A 269 1.08 7.79 9.21
N GLY A 270 0.78 8.32 10.39
CA GLY A 270 -0.49 8.95 10.70
C GLY A 270 -1.67 7.98 10.90
N VAL A 271 -1.43 6.68 11.10
CA VAL A 271 -2.49 5.69 11.23
C VAL A 271 -3.33 5.92 12.49
N ARG A 272 -4.64 5.99 12.31
CA ARG A 272 -5.64 6.00 13.40
C ARG A 272 -6.61 4.84 13.32
N TRP A 273 -6.83 4.27 12.14
CA TRP A 273 -7.78 3.18 11.92
C TRP A 273 -7.16 2.06 11.11
N LEU A 274 -7.47 0.85 11.51
CA LEU A 274 -7.10 -0.39 10.83
C LEU A 274 -8.37 -1.16 10.47
N LEU A 275 -8.50 -1.55 9.20
CA LEU A 275 -9.54 -2.45 8.70
C LEU A 275 -8.91 -3.80 8.39
N ILE A 276 -9.46 -4.89 8.94
CA ILE A 276 -8.95 -6.26 8.74
C ILE A 276 -9.96 -7.05 7.93
N LEU A 277 -9.63 -7.37 6.66
CA LEU A 277 -10.40 -8.28 5.79
C LEU A 277 -9.51 -9.41 5.33
N GLU A 278 -9.39 -10.45 6.14
CA GLU A 278 -8.46 -11.55 5.96
C GLU A 278 -9.08 -12.91 6.33
N GLY A 279 -8.33 -14.00 6.11
CA GLY A 279 -8.63 -15.34 6.62
C GLY A 279 -9.27 -16.31 5.61
N ILE A 280 -9.78 -15.84 4.46
CA ILE A 280 -10.42 -16.74 3.48
C ILE A 280 -9.43 -17.74 2.89
N ASN A 281 -8.15 -17.35 2.68
CA ASN A 281 -7.14 -18.26 2.14
C ASN A 281 -6.66 -19.28 3.18
N ASP A 282 -6.62 -18.91 4.46
CA ASP A 282 -6.35 -19.83 5.56
C ASP A 282 -7.42 -20.93 5.61
N ILE A 283 -8.71 -20.55 5.55
CA ILE A 283 -9.84 -21.46 5.50
C ILE A 283 -9.77 -22.32 4.23
N GLY A 284 -9.60 -21.69 3.06
CA GLY A 284 -9.56 -22.33 1.75
C GLY A 284 -8.42 -23.33 1.58
N GLY A 285 -7.33 -23.17 2.33
CA GLY A 285 -6.19 -24.10 2.35
C GLY A 285 -6.44 -25.39 3.14
N THR A 286 -7.50 -25.50 3.95
CA THR A 286 -7.81 -26.68 4.76
C THR A 286 -8.35 -27.83 3.93
N ARG A 287 -8.09 -29.06 4.36
CA ARG A 287 -8.51 -30.28 3.64
C ARG A 287 -9.41 -31.19 4.45
N THR A 288 -9.55 -30.95 5.74
CA THR A 288 -10.39 -31.74 6.65
C THR A 288 -11.18 -30.82 7.60
N GLU A 289 -12.23 -31.36 8.21
CA GLU A 289 -13.05 -30.67 9.19
C GLU A 289 -12.23 -30.22 10.41
N GLU A 290 -11.37 -31.10 10.92
CA GLU A 290 -10.51 -30.82 12.07
C GLU A 290 -9.54 -29.69 11.75
N ALA A 291 -8.94 -29.67 10.53
CA ALA A 291 -8.05 -28.62 10.11
C ALA A 291 -8.79 -27.26 9.95
N ALA A 292 -10.04 -27.29 9.47
CA ALA A 292 -10.86 -26.08 9.35
C ALA A 292 -11.29 -25.55 10.73
N ALA A 293 -11.65 -26.43 11.65
CA ALA A 293 -11.98 -26.05 13.02
C ALA A 293 -10.75 -25.46 13.77
N GLN A 294 -9.57 -26.05 13.55
CA GLN A 294 -8.31 -25.57 14.12
C GLN A 294 -7.94 -24.20 13.56
N ILE A 295 -7.94 -24.03 12.22
CA ILE A 295 -7.56 -22.75 11.61
C ILE A 295 -8.51 -21.62 12.02
N ALA A 296 -9.79 -21.90 12.24
CA ALA A 296 -10.73 -20.90 12.74
C ALA A 296 -10.33 -20.39 14.14
N ASN A 297 -9.86 -21.27 15.04
CA ASN A 297 -9.35 -20.86 16.35
C ASN A 297 -8.06 -20.03 16.21
N GLU A 298 -7.12 -20.51 15.42
CA GLU A 298 -5.84 -19.81 15.17
C GLU A 298 -6.04 -18.42 14.57
N LEU A 299 -7.02 -18.26 13.67
CA LEU A 299 -7.40 -16.95 13.11
C LEU A 299 -7.95 -16.01 14.19
N ILE A 300 -8.80 -16.51 15.10
CA ILE A 300 -9.33 -15.73 16.22
C ILE A 300 -8.20 -15.26 17.15
N ASP A 301 -7.25 -16.15 17.45
CA ASP A 301 -6.07 -15.81 18.27
C ASP A 301 -5.19 -14.77 17.57
N ALA A 302 -4.97 -14.93 16.25
CA ALA A 302 -4.19 -14.01 15.43
C ALA A 302 -4.85 -12.64 15.35
N TYR A 303 -6.16 -12.57 15.15
CA TYR A 303 -6.89 -11.30 15.16
C TYR A 303 -6.79 -10.62 16.52
N SER A 304 -6.96 -11.38 17.62
CA SER A 304 -6.81 -10.82 18.97
C SER A 304 -5.44 -10.21 19.18
N LEU A 305 -4.36 -10.87 18.73
CA LEU A 305 -3.00 -10.36 18.82
C LEU A 305 -2.81 -9.08 17.97
N MET A 306 -3.33 -9.05 16.73
CA MET A 306 -3.24 -7.86 15.87
C MET A 306 -4.01 -6.68 16.47
N ILE A 307 -5.19 -6.92 17.05
CA ILE A 307 -5.98 -5.90 17.75
C ILE A 307 -5.20 -5.34 18.93
N ASP A 308 -4.67 -6.19 19.80
CA ASP A 308 -3.93 -5.78 20.99
C ASP A 308 -2.69 -4.93 20.60
N LYS A 309 -1.96 -5.33 19.54
CA LYS A 309 -0.81 -4.57 19.01
C LYS A 309 -1.23 -3.20 18.45
N ALA A 310 -2.35 -3.12 17.73
CA ALA A 310 -2.87 -1.88 17.18
C ALA A 310 -3.37 -0.94 18.29
N HIS A 311 -4.12 -1.45 19.26
CA HIS A 311 -4.59 -0.70 20.42
C HIS A 311 -3.43 -0.14 21.25
N ALA A 312 -2.33 -0.90 21.41
CA ALA A 312 -1.13 -0.42 22.09
C ALA A 312 -0.47 0.79 21.39
N LYS A 313 -0.82 1.06 20.13
CA LYS A 313 -0.43 2.25 19.35
C LYS A 313 -1.53 3.30 19.25
N GLY A 314 -2.66 3.11 19.93
CA GLY A 314 -3.82 4.02 19.86
C GLY A 314 -4.59 3.92 18.53
N ILE A 315 -4.43 2.83 17.78
CA ILE A 315 -5.12 2.60 16.51
C ILE A 315 -6.43 1.86 16.78
N LYS A 316 -7.57 2.43 16.37
CA LYS A 316 -8.89 1.76 16.39
C LYS A 316 -8.92 0.67 15.32
N VAL A 317 -9.48 -0.50 15.65
CA VAL A 317 -9.50 -1.67 14.75
C VAL A 317 -10.91 -2.06 14.40
N TYR A 318 -11.22 -2.10 13.10
CA TYR A 318 -12.53 -2.51 12.58
C TYR A 318 -12.42 -3.87 11.90
N GLY A 319 -13.25 -4.81 12.35
CA GLY A 319 -13.33 -6.14 11.79
C GLY A 319 -14.25 -6.19 10.58
N CYS A 320 -13.72 -6.65 9.45
CA CYS A 320 -14.52 -6.88 8.24
C CYS A 320 -14.87 -8.37 8.17
N THR A 321 -16.16 -8.72 7.99
CA THR A 321 -16.58 -10.11 7.88
C THR A 321 -16.16 -10.73 6.55
N ILE A 322 -15.75 -12.00 6.57
CA ILE A 322 -15.36 -12.78 5.40
C ILE A 322 -16.57 -12.96 4.49
N LEU A 323 -16.43 -12.66 3.20
CA LEU A 323 -17.48 -12.72 2.20
C LEU A 323 -18.03 -14.13 2.00
N PRO A 324 -19.25 -14.29 1.48
CA PRO A 324 -19.79 -15.58 1.03
C PRO A 324 -18.93 -16.17 -0.10
N PHE A 325 -18.77 -17.49 -0.11
CA PHE A 325 -17.96 -18.18 -1.14
C PHE A 325 -18.52 -19.55 -1.56
N ALA A 326 -19.79 -19.84 -1.26
CA ALA A 326 -20.41 -21.09 -1.69
C ALA A 326 -20.41 -21.20 -3.23
N GLY A 327 -20.11 -22.39 -3.73
CA GLY A 327 -19.94 -22.67 -5.16
C GLY A 327 -18.55 -22.29 -5.72
N SER A 328 -17.69 -21.61 -4.98
CA SER A 328 -16.31 -21.33 -5.39
C SER A 328 -15.41 -22.58 -5.24
N PHE A 329 -14.17 -22.49 -5.75
CA PHE A 329 -13.19 -23.55 -5.55
C PHE A 329 -12.75 -23.78 -4.10
N TYR A 330 -13.13 -22.87 -3.18
CA TYR A 330 -12.93 -23.03 -1.73
C TYR A 330 -14.14 -23.68 -1.04
N ASP A 331 -15.27 -23.87 -1.72
CA ASP A 331 -16.49 -24.33 -1.05
C ASP A 331 -16.38 -25.74 -0.49
N SER A 332 -16.78 -25.91 0.74
CA SER A 332 -17.08 -27.19 1.39
C SER A 332 -17.84 -26.94 2.71
N PRO A 333 -18.63 -27.91 3.21
CA PRO A 333 -19.38 -27.72 4.45
C PRO A 333 -18.53 -27.27 5.64
N PHE A 334 -17.40 -27.92 5.88
CA PHE A 334 -16.51 -27.60 7.01
C PHE A 334 -15.82 -26.24 6.88
N ARG A 335 -15.57 -25.76 5.66
CA ARG A 335 -15.02 -24.41 5.44
C ARG A 335 -16.06 -23.33 5.63
N GLN A 336 -17.33 -23.60 5.26
CA GLN A 336 -18.45 -22.71 5.59
C GLN A 336 -18.66 -22.60 7.09
N GLU A 337 -18.56 -23.69 7.84
CA GLU A 337 -18.63 -23.69 9.31
C GLU A 337 -17.51 -22.87 9.94
N ALA A 338 -16.28 -23.02 9.43
CA ALA A 338 -15.15 -22.22 9.87
C ALA A 338 -15.38 -20.72 9.61
N ARG A 339 -15.88 -20.35 8.41
CA ARG A 339 -16.25 -18.96 8.07
C ARG A 339 -17.33 -18.44 9.01
N ASP A 340 -18.40 -19.20 9.23
CA ASP A 340 -19.51 -18.79 10.07
C ASP A 340 -19.05 -18.56 11.53
N LYS A 341 -18.18 -19.42 12.04
CA LYS A 341 -17.55 -19.26 13.36
C LYS A 341 -16.74 -17.97 13.45
N ILE A 342 -15.90 -17.69 12.45
CA ILE A 342 -15.05 -16.50 12.43
C ILE A 342 -15.92 -15.24 12.30
N ASN A 343 -16.88 -15.22 11.38
CA ASN A 343 -17.78 -14.08 11.20
C ASN A 343 -18.65 -13.83 12.45
N SER A 344 -19.09 -14.90 13.12
CA SER A 344 -19.78 -14.77 14.41
C SER A 344 -18.89 -14.13 15.47
N TRP A 345 -17.63 -14.53 15.55
CA TRP A 345 -16.68 -13.95 16.49
C TRP A 345 -16.38 -12.47 16.14
N ILE A 346 -16.18 -12.14 14.86
CA ILE A 346 -16.00 -10.75 14.42
C ILE A 346 -17.16 -9.87 14.88
N ARG A 347 -18.41 -10.34 14.70
CA ARG A 347 -19.63 -9.60 15.06
C ARG A 347 -19.84 -9.45 16.56
N ASN A 348 -19.50 -10.47 17.36
CA ASN A 348 -20.03 -10.62 18.71
C ASN A 348 -18.98 -10.64 19.83
N SER A 349 -17.70 -10.71 19.51
CA SER A 349 -16.64 -10.82 20.53
C SER A 349 -16.46 -9.54 21.36
N GLY A 350 -16.85 -8.38 20.83
CA GLY A 350 -16.56 -7.08 21.46
C GLY A 350 -15.07 -6.70 21.45
N LYS A 351 -14.24 -7.40 20.67
CA LYS A 351 -12.80 -7.12 20.56
C LYS A 351 -12.51 -6.00 19.56
N PHE A 352 -13.27 -5.92 18.48
CA PHE A 352 -13.15 -4.85 17.50
C PHE A 352 -13.87 -3.59 18.00
N ASP A 353 -13.34 -2.41 17.68
CA ASP A 353 -13.99 -1.14 17.98
C ASP A 353 -15.24 -0.92 17.13
N ALA A 354 -15.31 -1.52 15.95
CA ALA A 354 -16.50 -1.60 15.10
C ALA A 354 -16.43 -2.79 14.15
N VAL A 355 -17.56 -3.10 13.53
CA VAL A 355 -17.69 -4.17 12.52
C VAL A 355 -18.20 -3.60 11.21
N ILE A 356 -17.53 -3.96 10.11
CA ILE A 356 -17.97 -3.71 8.74
C ILE A 356 -18.45 -5.03 8.16
N ASP A 357 -19.79 -5.20 8.07
CA ASP A 357 -20.38 -6.50 7.72
C ASP A 357 -20.47 -6.71 6.20
N PHE A 358 -19.33 -6.95 5.56
CA PHE A 358 -19.27 -7.23 4.13
C PHE A 358 -19.98 -8.54 3.74
N ASP A 359 -20.05 -9.53 4.65
CA ASP A 359 -20.84 -10.74 4.43
C ASP A 359 -22.33 -10.37 4.20
N GLN A 360 -22.89 -9.53 5.06
CA GLN A 360 -24.29 -9.10 4.91
C GLN A 360 -24.51 -8.30 3.62
N VAL A 361 -23.55 -7.47 3.24
CA VAL A 361 -23.61 -6.62 2.03
C VAL A 361 -23.59 -7.44 0.75
N MET A 362 -22.79 -8.51 0.72
CA MET A 362 -22.47 -9.26 -0.51
C MET A 362 -23.29 -10.55 -0.68
N ARG A 363 -23.86 -11.07 0.39
CA ARG A 363 -24.61 -12.34 0.35
C ARG A 363 -25.91 -12.25 -0.44
N SER A 364 -26.29 -13.34 -1.10
CA SER A 364 -27.60 -13.51 -1.72
C SER A 364 -28.72 -13.49 -0.67
N ILE A 365 -29.91 -13.06 -1.08
CA ILE A 365 -31.13 -13.14 -0.26
C ILE A 365 -31.61 -14.58 -0.11
N ASP A 366 -31.45 -15.39 -1.15
CA ASP A 366 -31.94 -16.77 -1.19
C ASP A 366 -31.03 -17.74 -0.45
N ASP A 367 -29.72 -17.47 -0.43
CA ASP A 367 -28.71 -18.28 0.26
C ASP A 367 -27.59 -17.40 0.82
N SER A 368 -27.52 -17.26 2.14
CA SER A 368 -26.52 -16.43 2.81
C SER A 368 -25.07 -16.91 2.67
N LYS A 369 -24.83 -18.11 2.14
CA LYS A 369 -23.51 -18.66 1.89
C LYS A 369 -22.99 -18.31 0.49
N THR A 370 -23.87 -17.86 -0.40
CA THR A 370 -23.59 -17.53 -1.81
C THR A 370 -23.51 -16.01 -1.97
N MET A 371 -22.54 -15.53 -2.77
CA MET A 371 -22.48 -14.13 -3.18
C MET A 371 -23.60 -13.82 -4.19
N GLN A 372 -24.13 -12.60 -4.19
CA GLN A 372 -25.08 -12.14 -5.20
C GLN A 372 -24.48 -12.31 -6.61
N ALA A 373 -25.27 -12.82 -7.54
CA ALA A 373 -24.79 -13.27 -8.86
C ALA A 373 -24.18 -12.16 -9.73
N ASP A 374 -24.54 -10.90 -9.50
CA ASP A 374 -24.04 -9.73 -10.22
C ASP A 374 -22.82 -9.07 -9.57
N LEU A 375 -22.37 -9.57 -8.40
CA LEU A 375 -21.33 -8.93 -7.60
C LEU A 375 -19.95 -9.62 -7.64
N HIS A 376 -19.81 -10.80 -8.27
CA HIS A 376 -18.54 -11.52 -8.38
C HIS A 376 -18.02 -11.55 -9.82
N ASP A 377 -16.72 -11.82 -10.01
CA ASP A 377 -16.04 -11.84 -11.32
C ASP A 377 -16.18 -13.18 -12.07
N GLY A 378 -17.10 -14.06 -11.65
CA GLY A 378 -17.39 -15.37 -12.24
C GLY A 378 -16.89 -16.56 -11.43
N ASP A 379 -16.01 -16.35 -10.45
CA ASP A 379 -15.42 -17.42 -9.63
C ASP A 379 -16.11 -17.65 -8.28
N LEU A 380 -17.19 -16.90 -7.97
CA LEU A 380 -17.97 -16.97 -6.72
C LEU A 380 -17.14 -16.71 -5.45
N LEU A 381 -16.00 -16.05 -5.60
CA LEU A 381 -15.06 -15.72 -4.50
C LEU A 381 -14.65 -14.25 -4.51
N HIS A 382 -14.27 -13.73 -5.67
CA HIS A 382 -13.76 -12.38 -5.81
C HIS A 382 -14.86 -11.43 -6.31
N PRO A 383 -15.05 -10.26 -5.68
CA PRO A 383 -15.95 -9.25 -6.21
C PRO A 383 -15.50 -8.76 -7.59
N ASN A 384 -16.47 -8.42 -8.43
CA ASN A 384 -16.25 -7.63 -9.64
C ASN A 384 -16.30 -6.12 -9.32
N GLU A 385 -16.21 -5.27 -10.33
CA GLU A 385 -16.24 -3.81 -10.16
C GLU A 385 -17.50 -3.32 -9.41
N LEU A 386 -18.67 -3.91 -9.68
CA LEU A 386 -19.93 -3.57 -9.00
C LEU A 386 -19.90 -4.02 -7.54
N GLY A 387 -19.37 -5.23 -7.27
CA GLY A 387 -19.19 -5.75 -5.92
C GLY A 387 -18.25 -4.86 -5.10
N TYR A 388 -17.13 -4.45 -5.65
CA TYR A 388 -16.22 -3.50 -5.00
C TYR A 388 -16.86 -2.16 -4.69
N LYS A 389 -17.62 -1.63 -5.64
CA LYS A 389 -18.39 -0.39 -5.44
C LYS A 389 -19.36 -0.55 -4.26
N LYS A 390 -20.13 -1.64 -4.25
CA LYS A 390 -21.09 -1.93 -3.18
C LYS A 390 -20.42 -2.07 -1.81
N MET A 391 -19.26 -2.76 -1.73
CA MET A 391 -18.48 -2.86 -0.50
C MET A 391 -18.02 -1.49 -0.01
N GLY A 392 -17.39 -0.70 -0.84
CA GLY A 392 -16.90 0.63 -0.47
C GLY A 392 -18.01 1.59 -0.07
N GLU A 393 -19.19 1.52 -0.74
CA GLU A 393 -20.37 2.34 -0.43
C GLU A 393 -21.05 1.95 0.88
N ALA A 394 -20.95 0.68 1.31
CA ALA A 394 -21.56 0.18 2.52
C ALA A 394 -20.83 0.60 3.82
N ILE A 395 -19.62 1.10 3.73
CA ILE A 395 -18.85 1.53 4.89
C ILE A 395 -19.46 2.83 5.44
N ASP A 396 -19.86 2.82 6.71
CA ASP A 396 -20.33 4.01 7.40
C ASP A 396 -19.15 4.96 7.69
N LEU A 397 -19.20 6.16 7.13
CA LEU A 397 -18.14 7.16 7.34
C LEU A 397 -18.12 7.75 8.75
N ASP A 398 -19.21 7.61 9.51
CA ASP A 398 -19.28 8.05 10.90
C ASP A 398 -18.31 7.26 11.81
N LEU A 399 -17.89 6.06 11.39
CA LEU A 399 -16.86 5.27 12.06
C LEU A 399 -15.50 5.99 12.13
N PHE A 400 -15.23 6.91 11.20
CA PHE A 400 -13.96 7.63 11.10
C PHE A 400 -14.02 9.06 11.69
N LYS A 401 -15.11 9.44 12.35
CA LYS A 401 -15.16 10.71 13.05
C LYS A 401 -14.26 10.68 14.29
N ASN A 402 -13.54 11.77 14.51
CA ASN A 402 -12.83 11.96 15.77
C ASN A 402 -13.87 12.19 16.89
N ASP A 403 -13.67 11.53 18.02
CA ASP A 403 -14.43 11.77 19.25
C ASP A 403 -14.07 13.14 19.81
#